data_c40416f252687403a49b5bf4fae9117c
#
_entry.id   c40416f252687403a49b5bf4fae9117c
#
_cell.length_a   1.000
_cell.length_b   1.000
_cell.length_c   1.000
_cell.angle_alpha   90.00
_cell.angle_beta   90.00
_cell.angle_gamma   90.00
#
_symmetry.space_group_name_H-M   'P 1'
#
loop_
_entity.id
_entity.type
_entity.pdbx_description
1 polymer ?
#
loop_
_entity_poly.entity_id
_entity_poly.type
_entity_poly.pdbx_seq_one_letter_code
_entity_poly.pdbx_strand_id
1 'polypeptide(L)'
;GTGCMIEPGMKPGKTVPEDYGMKSYVLQSIDAVARKGLEAGAYPGCRVLVWKDGLPVYDKGFGTHSDKDTTTVRSSDLFDLASLTKTTATLLAVMKLYDEGKIKLDDKVSAYLPFLRNGNKRNITIRELLFHESGLPPYIRFYLDIIDPNSVHGPYSQSWVDEWHRTQVSEHSYYCSDFKFRKGMVSDKNTPAYT
;
A
#
# COMPACT_ATOMS: atom_id res chain seq x y z
N GLY A 1 -5.64 -25.65 -20.52
CA GLY A 1 -5.31 -25.82 -19.14
C GLY A 1 -6.55 -25.64 -18.29
N THR A 2 -7.01 -26.68 -17.63
CA THR A 2 -8.18 -26.70 -16.74
C THR A 2 -7.83 -25.87 -15.50
N GLY A 3 -8.35 -24.65 -15.43
CA GLY A 3 -8.29 -23.83 -14.23
C GLY A 3 -9.04 -24.54 -13.09
N CYS A 4 -8.35 -24.80 -12.01
CA CYS A 4 -8.96 -25.30 -10.78
C CYS A 4 -9.87 -24.18 -10.24
N MET A 5 -11.18 -24.28 -10.47
CA MET A 5 -12.16 -23.42 -9.83
C MET A 5 -12.33 -23.90 -8.39
N ILE A 6 -11.92 -23.07 -7.44
CA ILE A 6 -12.23 -23.27 -6.02
C ILE A 6 -13.73 -23.03 -5.88
N GLU A 7 -14.49 -24.06 -5.50
CA GLU A 7 -15.91 -23.90 -5.22
C GLU A 7 -16.13 -22.94 -4.03
N PRO A 8 -17.07 -21.97 -4.14
CA PRO A 8 -17.43 -21.09 -3.04
C PRO A 8 -17.99 -21.92 -1.87
N GLY A 9 -17.24 -22.00 -0.78
CA GLY A 9 -17.67 -22.69 0.44
C GLY A 9 -16.73 -23.78 0.97
N MET A 10 -15.67 -24.11 0.27
CA MET A 10 -14.67 -25.04 0.77
C MET A 10 -13.88 -24.36 1.91
N LYS A 11 -14.20 -24.68 3.15
CA LYS A 11 -13.30 -24.38 4.27
C LYS A 11 -12.02 -25.15 4.01
N PRO A 12 -10.86 -24.51 3.91
CA PRO A 12 -9.62 -25.24 3.75
C PRO A 12 -9.46 -26.14 4.97
N GLY A 13 -9.50 -27.44 4.74
CA GLY A 13 -9.06 -28.42 5.72
C GLY A 13 -7.63 -28.07 6.13
N LYS A 14 -7.18 -28.56 7.28
CA LYS A 14 -5.80 -28.36 7.73
C LYS A 14 -4.86 -28.87 6.65
N THR A 15 -4.29 -27.97 5.86
CA THR A 15 -3.33 -28.32 4.80
C THR A 15 -2.03 -28.74 5.46
N VAL A 16 -1.53 -29.91 5.12
CA VAL A 16 -0.22 -30.40 5.57
C VAL A 16 0.82 -29.94 4.56
N PRO A 17 1.76 -29.04 4.94
CA PRO A 17 2.75 -28.48 4.01
C PRO A 17 3.56 -29.55 3.27
N GLU A 18 3.86 -30.68 3.92
CA GLU A 18 4.62 -31.79 3.36
C GLU A 18 3.94 -32.43 2.14
N ASP A 19 2.61 -32.43 2.07
CA ASP A 19 1.85 -32.92 0.92
C ASP A 19 2.05 -32.04 -0.34
N TYR A 20 2.56 -30.82 -0.15
CA TYR A 20 2.83 -29.84 -1.21
C TYR A 20 4.34 -29.60 -1.41
N GLY A 21 5.19 -30.49 -0.92
CA GLY A 21 6.64 -30.41 -1.07
C GLY A 21 7.29 -29.32 -0.22
N MET A 22 6.59 -28.81 0.79
CA MET A 22 7.11 -27.84 1.75
C MET A 22 7.32 -28.51 3.12
N LYS A 23 8.31 -28.00 3.86
CA LYS A 23 8.64 -28.55 5.19
C LYS A 23 8.10 -27.64 6.27
N SER A 24 7.23 -28.17 7.13
CA SER A 24 6.62 -27.42 8.24
C SER A 24 7.67 -26.75 9.13
N TYR A 25 8.77 -27.41 9.44
CA TYR A 25 9.83 -26.84 10.28
C TYR A 25 10.54 -25.64 9.62
N VAL A 26 10.62 -25.61 8.27
CA VAL A 26 11.15 -24.47 7.53
C VAL A 26 10.17 -23.31 7.55
N LEU A 27 8.87 -23.58 7.37
CA LEU A 27 7.82 -22.55 7.47
C LEU A 27 7.77 -21.93 8.88
N GLN A 28 8.05 -22.70 9.93
CA GLN A 28 8.14 -22.18 11.29
C GLN A 28 9.24 -21.14 11.50
N SER A 29 10.25 -21.09 10.62
CA SER A 29 11.26 -20.00 10.67
C SER A 29 10.64 -18.62 10.45
N ILE A 30 9.49 -18.54 9.77
CA ILE A 30 8.70 -17.29 9.61
C ILE A 30 8.32 -16.74 10.97
N ASP A 31 7.98 -17.58 11.94
CA ASP A 31 7.64 -17.17 13.32
C ASP A 31 8.78 -16.36 13.95
N ALA A 32 10.01 -16.84 13.81
CA ALA A 32 11.18 -16.17 14.37
C ALA A 32 11.43 -14.80 13.72
N VAL A 33 11.28 -14.71 12.39
CA VAL A 33 11.44 -13.44 11.65
C VAL A 33 10.35 -12.45 12.05
N ALA A 34 9.07 -12.89 12.10
CA ALA A 34 7.97 -12.03 12.49
C ALA A 34 8.12 -11.51 13.94
N ARG A 35 8.50 -12.38 14.87
CA ARG A 35 8.72 -11.99 16.28
C ARG A 35 9.87 -11.01 16.43
N LYS A 36 10.97 -11.20 15.71
CA LYS A 36 12.10 -10.28 15.71
C LYS A 36 11.68 -8.87 15.26
N GLY A 37 10.81 -8.75 14.28
CA GLY A 37 10.26 -7.46 13.86
C GLY A 37 9.40 -6.80 14.93
N LEU A 38 8.57 -7.57 15.64
CA LEU A 38 7.77 -7.09 16.78
C LEU A 38 8.65 -6.62 17.93
N GLU A 39 9.65 -7.42 18.31
CA GLU A 39 10.60 -7.11 19.38
C GLU A 39 11.43 -5.86 19.08
N ALA A 40 11.75 -5.64 17.79
CA ALA A 40 12.43 -4.42 17.33
C ALA A 40 11.50 -3.20 17.21
N GLY A 41 10.19 -3.33 17.48
CA GLY A 41 9.23 -2.24 17.32
C GLY A 41 9.02 -1.79 15.88
N ALA A 42 9.36 -2.64 14.88
CA ALA A 42 9.23 -2.29 13.46
C ALA A 42 7.76 -2.21 13.02
N TYR A 43 6.88 -2.94 13.66
CA TYR A 43 5.43 -2.95 13.46
C TYR A 43 4.73 -3.51 14.69
N PRO A 44 3.48 -3.12 14.98
CA PRO A 44 2.72 -3.64 16.13
C PRO A 44 2.20 -5.06 15.88
N GLY A 45 1.94 -5.41 14.65
CA GLY A 45 1.46 -6.73 14.26
C GLY A 45 1.59 -6.97 12.76
N CYS A 46 1.52 -8.24 12.38
CA CYS A 46 1.53 -8.65 10.97
C CYS A 46 0.79 -9.97 10.79
N ARG A 47 0.45 -10.27 9.55
CA ARG A 47 -0.04 -11.59 9.13
C ARG A 47 0.80 -12.10 7.98
N VAL A 48 1.19 -13.35 8.04
CA VAL A 48 1.92 -14.03 6.95
C VAL A 48 1.08 -15.18 6.44
N LEU A 49 0.86 -15.18 5.13
CA LEU A 49 0.13 -16.22 4.41
C LEU A 49 1.02 -16.75 3.30
N VAL A 50 1.24 -18.07 3.28
CA VAL A 50 1.94 -18.74 2.18
C VAL A 50 0.98 -19.69 1.49
N TRP A 51 0.86 -19.55 0.18
CA TRP A 51 0.04 -20.38 -0.69
C TRP A 51 0.93 -21.25 -1.57
N LYS A 52 0.54 -22.49 -1.74
CA LYS A 52 1.19 -23.43 -2.65
C LYS A 52 0.11 -24.25 -3.37
N ASP A 53 0.18 -24.29 -4.69
CA ASP A 53 -0.77 -25.03 -5.55
C ASP A 53 -2.25 -24.70 -5.26
N GLY A 54 -2.54 -23.43 -5.00
CA GLY A 54 -3.89 -22.94 -4.75
C GLY A 54 -4.40 -23.13 -3.30
N LEU A 55 -3.58 -23.66 -2.39
CA LEU A 55 -3.97 -23.91 -1.00
C LEU A 55 -3.03 -23.20 -0.01
N PRO A 56 -3.56 -22.71 1.14
CA PRO A 56 -2.75 -22.12 2.18
C PRO A 56 -1.97 -23.21 2.93
N VAL A 57 -0.65 -23.14 2.89
CA VAL A 57 0.26 -24.03 3.62
C VAL A 57 0.79 -23.43 4.91
N TYR A 58 0.66 -22.12 5.07
CA TYR A 58 0.98 -21.38 6.28
C TYR A 58 0.09 -20.15 6.35
N ASP A 59 -0.56 -19.91 7.49
CA ASP A 59 -1.38 -18.72 7.73
C ASP A 59 -1.33 -18.40 9.22
N LYS A 60 -0.67 -17.29 9.57
CA LYS A 60 -0.49 -16.91 10.97
C LYS A 60 -0.44 -15.41 11.16
N GLY A 61 -1.16 -14.92 12.18
CA GLY A 61 -1.09 -13.58 12.69
C GLY A 61 -0.12 -13.47 13.86
N PHE A 62 0.51 -12.32 14.02
CA PHE A 62 1.47 -12.00 15.07
C PHE A 62 1.19 -10.60 15.61
N GLY A 63 1.36 -10.41 16.93
CA GLY A 63 1.23 -9.11 17.56
C GLY A 63 -0.21 -8.60 17.63
N THR A 64 -0.36 -7.29 17.60
CA THR A 64 -1.61 -6.57 17.84
C THR A 64 -1.92 -5.59 16.70
N HIS A 65 -3.15 -5.05 16.69
CA HIS A 65 -3.61 -4.14 15.63
C HIS A 65 -2.82 -2.82 15.62
N SER A 66 -2.46 -2.32 16.80
CA SER A 66 -1.61 -1.12 16.93
C SER A 66 -0.94 -1.11 18.30
N ASP A 67 -0.07 -0.12 18.55
CA ASP A 67 0.56 0.07 19.85
C ASP A 67 -0.46 0.44 20.96
N LYS A 68 -1.62 0.97 20.56
CA LYS A 68 -2.69 1.38 21.47
C LYS A 68 -3.84 0.38 21.54
N ASP A 69 -4.02 -0.43 20.50
CA ASP A 69 -5.06 -1.46 20.41
C ASP A 69 -4.41 -2.84 20.57
N THR A 70 -4.57 -3.42 21.75
CA THR A 70 -4.01 -4.73 22.12
C THR A 70 -4.77 -5.93 21.54
N THR A 71 -5.76 -5.70 20.66
CA THR A 71 -6.45 -6.77 19.94
C THR A 71 -5.46 -7.55 19.09
N THR A 72 -5.40 -8.87 19.28
CA THR A 72 -4.48 -9.75 18.56
C THR A 72 -4.82 -9.82 17.08
N VAL A 73 -3.81 -9.81 16.23
CA VAL A 73 -3.97 -10.02 14.78
C VAL A 73 -4.49 -11.43 14.49
N ARG A 74 -5.59 -11.51 13.73
CA ARG A 74 -6.28 -12.75 13.36
C ARG A 74 -6.27 -12.95 11.85
N SER A 75 -6.51 -14.19 11.42
CA SER A 75 -6.64 -14.51 9.99
C SER A 75 -7.86 -13.88 9.30
N SER A 76 -8.85 -13.43 10.07
CA SER A 76 -10.04 -12.72 9.57
C SER A 76 -9.87 -11.21 9.45
N ASP A 77 -8.77 -10.66 9.94
CA ASP A 77 -8.56 -9.20 9.94
C ASP A 77 -8.30 -8.68 8.53
N LEU A 78 -8.83 -7.50 8.26
CA LEU A 78 -8.63 -6.79 7.01
C LEU A 78 -7.43 -5.85 7.14
N PHE A 79 -6.60 -5.84 6.11
CA PHE A 79 -5.44 -4.98 6.02
C PHE A 79 -5.60 -4.00 4.86
N ASP A 80 -5.20 -2.74 5.07
CA ASP A 80 -5.05 -1.79 3.99
C ASP A 80 -3.89 -2.24 3.09
N LEU A 81 -4.20 -2.50 1.83
CA LEU A 81 -3.21 -2.96 0.85
C LEU A 81 -2.34 -1.81 0.31
N ALA A 82 -2.71 -0.56 0.59
CA ALA A 82 -2.00 0.61 0.09
C ALA A 82 -1.62 0.45 -1.40
N SER A 83 -0.34 0.60 -1.75
CA SER A 83 0.12 0.49 -3.14
C SER A 83 0.02 -0.91 -3.75
N LEU A 84 -0.18 -1.97 -2.97
CA LEU A 84 -0.50 -3.29 -3.55
C LEU A 84 -1.81 -3.26 -4.35
N THR A 85 -2.67 -2.26 -4.13
CA THR A 85 -3.84 -2.00 -4.98
C THR A 85 -3.47 -1.84 -6.46
N LYS A 86 -2.27 -1.35 -6.78
CA LYS A 86 -1.78 -1.23 -8.15
C LYS A 86 -1.70 -2.59 -8.87
N THR A 87 -1.28 -3.61 -8.15
CA THR A 87 -1.11 -4.97 -8.71
C THR A 87 -2.35 -5.85 -8.54
N THR A 88 -3.10 -5.67 -7.45
CA THR A 88 -4.24 -6.53 -7.13
C THR A 88 -5.57 -6.03 -7.72
N ALA A 89 -5.67 -4.77 -8.09
CA ALA A 89 -6.87 -4.19 -8.67
C ALA A 89 -6.58 -3.47 -10.00
N THR A 90 -5.72 -2.45 -10.00
CA THR A 90 -5.50 -1.61 -11.19
C THR A 90 -4.93 -2.41 -12.35
N LEU A 91 -3.88 -3.21 -12.11
CA LEU A 91 -3.28 -4.05 -13.15
C LEU A 91 -4.30 -5.03 -13.74
N LEU A 92 -5.10 -5.68 -12.90
CA LEU A 92 -6.11 -6.62 -13.37
C LEU A 92 -7.17 -5.93 -14.25
N ALA A 93 -7.58 -4.71 -13.89
CA ALA A 93 -8.50 -3.92 -14.71
C ALA A 93 -7.87 -3.55 -16.06
N VAL A 94 -6.59 -3.16 -16.07
CA VAL A 94 -5.85 -2.87 -17.31
C VAL A 94 -5.71 -4.13 -18.18
N MET A 95 -5.38 -5.27 -17.57
CA MET A 95 -5.31 -6.56 -18.30
C MET A 95 -6.63 -6.92 -18.95
N LYS A 96 -7.76 -6.71 -18.26
CA LYS A 96 -9.09 -6.93 -18.80
C LYS A 96 -9.37 -6.02 -20.00
N LEU A 97 -9.05 -4.74 -19.91
CA LEU A 97 -9.23 -3.80 -21.03
C LEU A 97 -8.35 -4.15 -22.23
N TYR A 98 -7.14 -4.63 -21.97
CA TYR A 98 -6.22 -5.09 -23.00
C TYR A 98 -6.75 -6.35 -23.71
N ASP A 99 -7.21 -7.34 -22.94
CA ASP A 99 -7.80 -8.59 -23.43
C ASP A 99 -9.06 -8.33 -24.30
N GLU A 100 -9.87 -7.35 -23.89
CA GLU A 100 -11.05 -6.90 -24.65
C GLU A 100 -10.70 -6.02 -25.87
N GLY A 101 -9.43 -5.77 -26.14
CA GLY A 101 -8.97 -4.94 -27.27
C GLY A 101 -9.28 -3.44 -27.13
N LYS A 102 -9.67 -2.98 -25.94
CA LYS A 102 -10.03 -1.59 -25.66
C LYS A 102 -8.84 -0.65 -25.51
N ILE A 103 -7.69 -1.21 -25.17
CA ILE A 103 -6.42 -0.47 -25.03
C ILE A 103 -5.28 -1.29 -25.63
N LYS A 104 -4.21 -0.59 -26.03
CA LYS A 104 -2.92 -1.19 -26.41
C LYS A 104 -1.83 -0.64 -25.53
N LEU A 105 -0.81 -1.42 -25.24
CA LEU A 105 0.27 -1.01 -24.35
C LEU A 105 1.02 0.23 -24.87
N ASP A 106 1.15 0.37 -26.17
CA ASP A 106 1.87 1.49 -26.80
C ASP A 106 0.96 2.69 -27.11
N ASP A 107 -0.32 2.62 -26.72
CA ASP A 107 -1.20 3.77 -26.82
C ASP A 107 -0.78 4.84 -25.83
N LYS A 108 -0.91 6.11 -26.26
CA LYS A 108 -0.70 7.25 -25.37
C LYS A 108 -1.84 7.34 -24.36
N VAL A 109 -1.49 7.53 -23.09
CA VAL A 109 -2.49 7.75 -22.03
C VAL A 109 -3.41 8.93 -22.36
N SER A 110 -2.87 9.97 -23.04
CA SER A 110 -3.64 11.13 -23.51
C SER A 110 -4.74 10.81 -24.54
N ALA A 111 -4.72 9.63 -25.16
CA ALA A 111 -5.83 9.17 -26.01
C ALA A 111 -7.09 8.92 -25.17
N TYR A 112 -6.92 8.41 -23.97
CA TYR A 112 -7.99 8.06 -23.02
C TYR A 112 -8.27 9.16 -22.00
N LEU A 113 -7.25 9.96 -21.63
CA LEU A 113 -7.34 11.06 -20.67
C LEU A 113 -7.10 12.41 -21.37
N PRO A 114 -8.16 13.07 -21.88
CA PRO A 114 -8.04 14.26 -22.73
C PRO A 114 -7.28 15.44 -22.09
N PHE A 115 -7.32 15.57 -20.78
CA PHE A 115 -6.62 16.64 -20.06
C PHE A 115 -5.09 16.55 -20.17
N LEU A 116 -4.53 15.41 -20.55
CA LEU A 116 -3.09 15.23 -20.78
C LEU A 116 -2.62 15.68 -22.18
N ARG A 117 -3.53 15.98 -23.12
CA ARG A 117 -3.19 16.23 -24.52
C ARG A 117 -2.32 17.46 -24.75
N ASN A 118 -2.51 18.49 -23.96
CA ASN A 118 -1.87 19.78 -24.14
C ASN A 118 -0.63 20.00 -23.25
N GLY A 119 -0.19 18.99 -22.49
CA GLY A 119 0.92 19.10 -21.54
C GLY A 119 2.17 18.34 -21.98
N ASN A 120 3.22 18.44 -21.15
CA ASN A 120 4.45 17.67 -21.30
C ASN A 120 4.28 16.16 -21.11
N LYS A 121 3.12 15.72 -20.63
CA LYS A 121 2.77 14.31 -20.36
C LYS A 121 2.01 13.66 -21.53
N ARG A 122 1.77 14.40 -22.63
CA ARG A 122 0.96 13.93 -23.77
C ARG A 122 1.47 12.65 -24.44
N ASN A 123 2.75 12.37 -24.32
CA ASN A 123 3.39 11.25 -25.01
C ASN A 123 3.60 10.02 -24.12
N ILE A 124 3.27 10.08 -22.83
CA ILE A 124 3.37 8.93 -21.92
C ILE A 124 2.48 7.80 -22.43
N THR A 125 3.04 6.60 -22.53
CA THR A 125 2.32 5.39 -22.92
C THR A 125 1.81 4.60 -21.74
N ILE A 126 0.84 3.72 -21.98
CA ILE A 126 0.35 2.77 -20.96
C ILE A 126 1.48 1.85 -20.53
N ARG A 127 2.34 1.41 -21.46
CA ARG A 127 3.53 0.60 -21.16
C ARG A 127 4.45 1.28 -20.14
N GLU A 128 4.81 2.55 -20.38
CA GLU A 128 5.68 3.30 -19.48
C GLU A 128 5.08 3.45 -18.07
N LEU A 129 3.76 3.61 -17.94
CA LEU A 129 3.10 3.60 -16.64
C LEU A 129 3.21 2.26 -15.93
N LEU A 130 2.94 1.16 -16.64
CA LEU A 130 2.96 -0.20 -16.07
C LEU A 130 4.38 -0.61 -15.62
N PHE A 131 5.41 -0.17 -16.35
CA PHE A 131 6.81 -0.44 -16.01
C PHE A 131 7.45 0.58 -15.08
N HIS A 132 6.68 1.59 -14.60
CA HIS A 132 7.20 2.70 -13.78
C HIS A 132 8.30 3.52 -14.48
N GLU A 133 8.25 3.64 -15.81
CA GLU A 133 9.23 4.33 -16.66
C GLU A 133 8.72 5.68 -17.17
N SER A 134 7.54 6.12 -16.74
CA SER A 134 6.87 7.32 -17.25
C SER A 134 7.54 8.65 -16.87
N GLY A 135 8.49 8.65 -15.94
CA GLY A 135 9.11 9.87 -15.41
C GLY A 135 8.20 10.71 -14.51
N LEU A 136 7.00 10.22 -14.19
CA LEU A 136 6.11 10.90 -13.25
C LEU A 136 6.67 10.80 -11.83
N PRO A 137 6.51 11.84 -10.99
CA PRO A 137 6.88 11.74 -9.59
C PRO A 137 6.02 10.66 -8.92
N PRO A 138 6.61 9.86 -8.02
CA PRO A 138 5.91 8.74 -7.36
C PRO A 138 4.81 9.22 -6.41
N TYR A 139 4.88 10.48 -5.98
CA TYR A 139 4.01 11.05 -4.97
C TYR A 139 3.97 12.57 -5.06
N ILE A 140 2.78 13.15 -4.98
CA ILE A 140 2.57 14.59 -4.89
C ILE A 140 2.03 14.91 -3.51
N ARG A 141 2.78 15.71 -2.76
CA ARG A 141 2.44 16.09 -1.38
C ARG A 141 1.50 17.30 -1.39
N PHE A 142 0.29 17.13 -1.91
CA PHE A 142 -0.72 18.21 -2.00
C PHE A 142 -0.98 18.92 -0.67
N TYR A 143 -0.87 18.22 0.44
CA TYR A 143 -1.07 18.80 1.77
C TYR A 143 -0.07 19.92 2.11
N LEU A 144 1.13 19.90 1.53
CA LEU A 144 2.11 20.98 1.75
C LEU A 144 1.64 22.31 1.15
N ASP A 145 0.89 22.26 0.07
CA ASP A 145 0.37 23.46 -0.59
C ASP A 145 -0.76 24.13 0.20
N ILE A 146 -1.41 23.37 1.08
CA ILE A 146 -2.52 23.86 1.91
C ILE A 146 -2.12 24.18 3.35
N ILE A 147 -0.87 23.89 3.75
CA ILE A 147 -0.34 24.30 5.05
C ILE A 147 -0.15 25.82 5.06
N ASP A 148 -0.53 26.46 6.15
CA ASP A 148 -0.19 27.87 6.38
C ASP A 148 1.32 27.95 6.73
N PRO A 149 2.13 28.57 5.85
CA PRO A 149 3.58 28.66 6.07
C PRO A 149 3.95 29.45 7.33
N ASN A 150 3.07 30.33 7.81
CA ASN A 150 3.31 31.08 9.04
C ASN A 150 3.08 30.23 10.31
N SER A 151 2.48 29.07 10.17
CA SER A 151 2.24 28.14 11.27
C SER A 151 3.31 27.06 11.42
N VAL A 152 4.25 26.97 10.48
CA VAL A 152 5.32 25.98 10.50
C VAL A 152 6.58 26.61 11.07
N HIS A 153 7.09 26.03 12.15
CA HIS A 153 8.32 26.44 12.78
C HIS A 153 9.47 25.55 12.26
N GLY A 154 10.29 26.10 11.39
CA GLY A 154 11.38 25.34 10.73
C GLY A 154 10.87 24.39 9.61
N PRO A 155 11.58 23.29 9.34
CA PRO A 155 11.17 22.31 8.35
C PRO A 155 9.91 21.57 8.81
N TYR A 156 9.08 21.08 7.84
CA TYR A 156 7.89 20.30 8.16
C TYR A 156 8.24 19.00 8.92
N SER A 157 9.37 18.39 8.60
CA SER A 157 9.90 17.22 9.31
C SER A 157 11.41 17.34 9.51
N GLN A 158 11.90 16.76 10.60
CA GLN A 158 13.32 16.69 10.94
C GLN A 158 13.64 15.40 11.68
N SER A 159 14.94 15.11 11.88
CA SER A 159 15.39 13.86 12.50
C SER A 159 15.56 13.89 14.01
N TRP A 160 15.29 15.03 14.63
CA TRP A 160 15.37 15.20 16.09
C TRP A 160 14.11 15.84 16.62
N VAL A 161 13.82 15.61 17.92
CA VAL A 161 12.72 16.24 18.65
C VAL A 161 13.15 17.63 19.15
N ASP A 162 12.25 18.60 19.06
CA ASP A 162 12.37 19.92 19.66
C ASP A 162 11.01 20.43 20.16
N GLU A 163 10.92 21.70 20.53
CA GLU A 163 9.70 22.34 21.00
C GLU A 163 8.54 22.24 19.98
N TRP A 164 8.84 22.26 18.68
CA TRP A 164 7.87 22.33 17.59
C TRP A 164 7.66 20.99 16.87
N HIS A 165 8.63 20.08 16.92
CA HIS A 165 8.62 18.79 16.23
C HIS A 165 8.53 17.66 17.25
N ARG A 166 7.31 17.43 17.75
CA ARG A 166 7.00 16.44 18.79
C ARG A 166 6.22 15.23 18.30
N THR A 167 5.64 15.32 17.09
CA THR A 167 4.88 14.22 16.49
C THR A 167 5.84 13.26 15.82
N GLN A 168 6.20 12.20 16.53
CA GLN A 168 7.03 11.15 15.98
C GLN A 168 6.24 10.31 14.98
N VAL A 169 6.78 10.14 13.77
CA VAL A 169 6.17 9.37 12.68
C VAL A 169 7.03 8.20 12.24
N SER A 170 8.30 8.19 12.63
CA SER A 170 9.23 7.06 12.52
C SER A 170 10.34 7.22 13.53
N GLU A 171 11.21 6.22 13.66
CA GLU A 171 12.34 6.23 14.62
C GLU A 171 13.21 7.51 14.53
N HIS A 172 13.38 8.05 13.33
CA HIS A 172 14.21 9.22 13.06
C HIS A 172 13.45 10.33 12.30
N SER A 173 12.13 10.45 12.51
CA SER A 173 11.35 11.49 11.85
C SER A 173 10.30 12.08 12.78
N TYR A 174 10.39 13.37 13.00
CA TYR A 174 9.46 14.16 13.80
C TYR A 174 8.83 15.25 12.95
N TYR A 175 7.50 15.33 12.96
CA TYR A 175 6.75 16.35 12.24
C TYR A 175 6.43 17.52 13.13
N CYS A 176 6.32 18.70 12.51
CA CYS A 176 5.82 19.90 13.17
C CYS A 176 4.42 19.64 13.74
N SER A 177 4.28 19.79 15.06
CA SER A 177 3.08 19.34 15.79
C SER A 177 1.91 20.33 15.71
N ASP A 178 2.22 21.62 15.54
CA ASP A 178 1.27 22.71 15.73
C ASP A 178 0.97 23.47 14.43
N PHE A 179 1.27 22.88 13.27
CA PHE A 179 0.97 23.50 11.99
C PHE A 179 -0.55 23.63 11.78
N LYS A 180 -0.95 24.67 11.05
CA LYS A 180 -2.32 24.92 10.67
C LYS A 180 -2.46 24.87 9.15
N PHE A 181 -3.66 24.57 8.71
CA PHE A 181 -3.99 24.68 7.30
C PHE A 181 -4.46 26.11 6.98
N ARG A 182 -4.26 26.53 5.74
CA ARG A 182 -4.80 27.82 5.27
C ARG A 182 -6.31 27.82 5.42
N LYS A 183 -6.86 28.94 5.91
CA LYS A 183 -8.30 29.08 6.13
C LYS A 183 -9.08 28.80 4.83
N GLY A 184 -10.09 27.94 4.91
CA GLY A 184 -10.94 27.59 3.77
C GLY A 184 -10.40 26.47 2.87
N MET A 185 -9.20 25.93 3.16
CA MET A 185 -8.59 24.86 2.35
C MET A 185 -8.78 23.47 2.89
N VAL A 186 -9.30 23.32 4.11
CA VAL A 186 -9.38 22.03 4.80
C VAL A 186 -10.80 21.58 5.03
N SER A 187 -10.98 20.27 4.90
CA SER A 187 -12.12 19.46 5.33
C SER A 187 -13.42 19.60 4.56
N ASP A 188 -13.48 20.36 3.50
CA ASP A 188 -14.61 20.22 2.59
C ASP A 188 -14.28 19.13 1.56
N LYS A 189 -15.09 18.06 1.54
CA LYS A 189 -15.01 16.95 0.56
C LYS A 189 -15.02 17.45 -0.90
N ASN A 190 -15.46 18.68 -1.12
CA ASN A 190 -15.59 19.32 -2.41
C ASN A 190 -14.42 20.26 -2.73
N THR A 191 -13.36 20.29 -1.93
CA THR A 191 -12.20 21.16 -2.19
C THR A 191 -11.43 20.62 -3.39
N PRO A 192 -11.17 21.45 -4.44
CA PRO A 192 -10.48 21.02 -5.66
C PRO A 192 -9.06 20.49 -5.45
N ALA A 193 -8.49 20.59 -4.26
CA ALA A 193 -7.19 20.04 -3.91
C ALA A 193 -7.15 18.49 -3.91
N TYR A 194 -8.31 17.83 -3.98
CA TYR A 194 -8.43 16.36 -4.00
C TYR A 194 -9.03 15.82 -5.31
N THR A 195 -9.30 16.65 -6.30
CA THR A 195 -9.81 16.24 -7.61
C THR A 195 -8.75 16.33 -8.70
#